data_5a89167716def41d999ae87ea4a5ca51
#
_entry.id   5a89167716def41d999ae87ea4a5ca51
#
_cell.length_a   1.000
_cell.length_b   1.000
_cell.length_c   1.000
_cell.angle_alpha   90.00
_cell.angle_beta   90.00
_cell.angle_gamma   90.00
#
_symmetry.space_group_name_H-M   'P 1'
#
loop_
_entity.id
_entity.type
_entity.pdbx_description
1 polymer ?
#
loop_
_entity_poly.entity_id
_entity_poly.type
_entity_poly.pdbx_seq_one_letter_code
_entity_poly.pdbx_strand_id
1 'polypeptide(L)'
;MSDLHVVLGATGGVGSAVVAELTARGHRVRAVSRGAAVDRHDVTTSEGAIAACQGAAVVYQCAQPKYERWAEEFPGLIRTILTGVEAAGAKLVMADNLYVYGPVDGHMTEDLPHAATTRKGRARAEVDELILDAHRSGRVHATMGRASDYYGPGGVNTTYGPTIFAAALAGKTARWVGDLDQPHTVAYLPDIAAGLVTLGERADADGRSWHLPAAEAITGRQFLDLVRAAVGGELKTAGLGRGMQRLIGLFNPTVRELGETWYQRDRPFVADDSAFRKAFGPVEVTPHAEGIAATLDWYRRNAG
;
A
#
# COMPACT_ATOMS: atom_id res chain seq x y z
N MET A 1 21.20 -8.13 20.07
CA MET A 1 20.66 -8.04 18.71
C MET A 1 20.17 -6.61 18.50
N SER A 2 20.27 -6.06 17.29
CA SER A 2 19.75 -4.71 16.99
C SER A 2 18.24 -4.68 17.18
N ASP A 3 17.73 -3.58 17.69
CA ASP A 3 16.30 -3.26 17.82
C ASP A 3 15.88 -2.18 16.80
N LEU A 4 16.75 -1.86 15.84
CA LEU A 4 16.54 -0.81 14.87
C LEU A 4 15.63 -1.30 13.72
N HIS A 5 14.52 -0.63 13.54
CA HIS A 5 13.62 -0.79 12.41
C HIS A 5 13.89 0.31 11.36
N VAL A 6 14.11 -0.08 10.12
CA VAL A 6 14.37 0.86 9.01
C VAL A 6 13.16 0.89 8.09
N VAL A 7 12.66 2.08 7.75
CA VAL A 7 11.55 2.27 6.82
C VAL A 7 12.06 2.98 5.58
N LEU A 8 12.12 2.26 4.45
CA LEU A 8 12.47 2.81 3.15
C LEU A 8 11.22 3.41 2.49
N GLY A 9 11.31 4.64 2.00
CA GLY A 9 10.16 5.37 1.49
C GLY A 9 9.29 5.99 2.59
N ALA A 10 9.90 6.36 3.71
CA ALA A 10 9.26 6.85 4.94
C ALA A 10 8.39 8.11 4.76
N THR A 11 8.54 8.86 3.68
CA THR A 11 7.73 10.07 3.37
C THR A 11 6.50 9.78 2.52
N GLY A 12 6.32 8.55 2.04
CA GLY A 12 5.10 8.10 1.35
C GLY A 12 3.98 7.75 2.32
N GLY A 13 2.74 7.61 1.83
CA GLY A 13 1.57 7.31 2.67
C GLY A 13 1.78 6.07 3.54
N VAL A 14 2.12 4.92 2.95
CA VAL A 14 2.37 3.66 3.70
C VAL A 14 3.60 3.80 4.61
N GLY A 15 4.72 4.34 4.09
CA GLY A 15 5.94 4.46 4.88
C GLY A 15 5.79 5.36 6.09
N SER A 16 5.09 6.50 5.96
CA SER A 16 4.83 7.40 7.09
C SER A 16 3.92 6.77 8.15
N ALA A 17 2.94 5.98 7.73
CA ALA A 17 2.09 5.22 8.64
C ALA A 17 2.89 4.13 9.39
N VAL A 18 3.78 3.41 8.69
CA VAL A 18 4.67 2.42 9.32
C VAL A 18 5.62 3.07 10.33
N VAL A 19 6.19 4.25 10.02
CA VAL A 19 7.01 5.00 10.98
C VAL A 19 6.21 5.37 12.23
N ALA A 20 4.97 5.85 12.05
CA ALA A 20 4.10 6.22 13.17
C ALA A 20 3.76 4.99 14.03
N GLU A 21 3.40 3.87 13.43
CA GLU A 21 3.05 2.64 14.12
C GLU A 21 4.24 2.05 14.91
N LEU A 22 5.42 1.98 14.27
CA LEU A 22 6.65 1.54 14.96
C LEU A 22 6.99 2.43 16.15
N THR A 23 6.85 3.74 15.98
CA THR A 23 7.09 4.71 17.06
C THR A 23 6.10 4.53 18.20
N ALA A 24 4.81 4.32 17.88
CA ALA A 24 3.75 4.06 18.87
C ALA A 24 3.99 2.77 19.66
N ARG A 25 4.57 1.73 19.01
CA ARG A 25 4.99 0.48 19.67
C ARG A 25 6.32 0.60 20.43
N GLY A 26 6.99 1.76 20.41
CA GLY A 26 8.24 2.00 21.15
C GLY A 26 9.50 1.47 20.47
N HIS A 27 9.46 1.13 19.18
CA HIS A 27 10.64 0.71 18.44
C HIS A 27 11.57 1.87 18.11
N ARG A 28 12.86 1.59 17.98
CA ARG A 28 13.82 2.53 17.39
C ARG A 28 13.67 2.54 15.88
N VAL A 29 13.39 3.71 15.31
CA VAL A 29 13.07 3.84 13.88
C VAL A 29 14.09 4.73 13.18
N ARG A 30 14.61 4.24 12.04
CA ARG A 30 15.30 5.05 11.04
C ARG A 30 14.35 5.22 9.86
N ALA A 31 13.88 6.45 9.66
CA ALA A 31 13.07 6.83 8.51
C ALA A 31 13.98 7.23 7.34
N VAL A 32 13.91 6.52 6.22
CA VAL A 32 14.78 6.71 5.05
C VAL A 32 13.96 7.17 3.85
N SER A 33 14.41 8.24 3.20
CA SER A 33 13.82 8.73 1.96
C SER A 33 14.86 9.58 1.20
N ARG A 34 14.53 9.97 -0.02
CA ARG A 34 15.31 10.96 -0.80
C ARG A 34 15.08 12.41 -0.34
N GLY A 35 14.06 12.66 0.47
CA GLY A 35 13.71 13.98 0.99
C GLY A 35 14.62 14.43 2.15
N ALA A 36 14.61 15.73 2.44
CA ALA A 36 15.52 16.35 3.43
C ALA A 36 15.14 16.15 4.90
N ALA A 37 13.91 15.72 5.19
CA ALA A 37 13.40 15.64 6.57
C ALA A 37 13.70 14.31 7.29
N VAL A 38 14.47 13.41 6.69
CA VAL A 38 14.75 12.05 7.16
C VAL A 38 16.19 11.65 6.79
N ASP A 39 16.63 10.47 7.21
CA ASP A 39 17.91 9.90 6.78
C ASP A 39 17.93 9.77 5.25
N ARG A 40 18.87 10.47 4.62
CA ARG A 40 18.88 10.63 3.17
C ARG A 40 19.78 9.61 2.50
N HIS A 41 19.18 8.56 1.94
CA HIS A 41 19.89 7.57 1.14
C HIS A 41 19.16 7.32 -0.18
N ASP A 42 19.95 7.10 -1.23
CA ASP A 42 19.42 6.66 -2.53
C ASP A 42 19.46 5.13 -2.63
N VAL A 43 18.36 4.50 -2.28
CA VAL A 43 18.22 3.04 -2.30
C VAL A 43 18.09 2.45 -3.72
N THR A 44 18.20 3.26 -4.76
CA THR A 44 18.35 2.78 -6.14
C THR A 44 19.79 2.38 -6.47
N THR A 45 20.76 2.68 -5.59
CA THR A 45 22.15 2.24 -5.66
C THR A 45 22.48 1.24 -4.57
N SER A 46 23.38 0.29 -4.82
CA SER A 46 23.78 -0.71 -3.84
C SER A 46 24.43 -0.07 -2.61
N GLU A 47 25.28 0.94 -2.79
CA GLU A 47 25.90 1.68 -1.71
C GLU A 47 24.89 2.37 -0.82
N GLY A 48 23.90 3.04 -1.44
CA GLY A 48 22.83 3.73 -0.73
C GLY A 48 21.92 2.77 0.03
N ALA A 49 21.62 1.60 -0.57
CA ALA A 49 20.82 0.57 0.09
C ALA A 49 21.55 -0.06 1.28
N ILE A 50 22.85 -0.37 1.14
CA ILE A 50 23.70 -0.89 2.24
C ILE A 50 23.75 0.13 3.38
N ALA A 51 24.04 1.40 3.08
CA ALA A 51 24.10 2.46 4.07
C ALA A 51 22.75 2.66 4.78
N ALA A 52 21.64 2.65 4.04
CA ALA A 52 20.29 2.77 4.60
C ALA A 52 19.94 1.65 5.57
N CYS A 53 20.32 0.40 5.23
CA CYS A 53 19.99 -0.79 6.01
C CYS A 53 20.96 -1.10 7.14
N GLN A 54 22.09 -0.41 7.22
CA GLN A 54 23.15 -0.69 8.20
C GLN A 54 22.61 -0.74 9.64
N GLY A 55 22.86 -1.88 10.30
CA GLY A 55 22.45 -2.11 11.69
C GLY A 55 20.96 -2.35 11.89
N ALA A 56 20.16 -2.50 10.84
CA ALA A 56 18.75 -2.83 10.94
C ALA A 56 18.54 -4.26 11.46
N ALA A 57 17.51 -4.45 12.28
CA ALA A 57 16.94 -5.76 12.58
C ALA A 57 15.85 -6.09 11.55
N VAL A 58 15.01 -5.09 11.20
CA VAL A 58 13.92 -5.23 10.25
C VAL A 58 13.94 -4.03 9.29
N VAL A 59 13.75 -4.30 8.01
CA VAL A 59 13.62 -3.29 6.95
C VAL A 59 12.22 -3.37 6.34
N TYR A 60 11.46 -2.28 6.43
CA TYR A 60 10.14 -2.14 5.79
C TYR A 60 10.31 -1.43 4.46
N GLN A 61 10.04 -2.15 3.39
CA GLN A 61 10.17 -1.64 2.03
C GLN A 61 8.85 -1.02 1.56
N CYS A 62 8.76 0.32 1.64
CA CYS A 62 7.62 1.12 1.20
C CYS A 62 7.99 2.07 0.05
N ALA A 63 9.26 2.10 -0.39
CA ALA A 63 9.70 2.93 -1.49
C ALA A 63 9.23 2.38 -2.84
N GLN A 64 8.81 3.28 -3.72
CA GLN A 64 8.32 2.89 -5.04
C GLN A 64 8.85 3.84 -6.12
N PRO A 65 9.11 3.36 -7.34
CA PRO A 65 9.28 4.21 -8.49
C PRO A 65 8.01 5.02 -8.79
N LYS A 66 8.07 5.94 -9.73
CA LYS A 66 6.85 6.57 -10.27
C LYS A 66 5.93 5.49 -10.86
N TYR A 67 4.63 5.63 -10.66
CA TYR A 67 3.64 4.62 -11.05
C TYR A 67 3.73 4.20 -12.52
N GLU A 68 4.04 5.14 -13.39
CA GLU A 68 4.22 4.92 -14.83
C GLU A 68 5.46 4.08 -15.17
N ARG A 69 6.41 3.98 -14.23
CA ARG A 69 7.71 3.33 -14.42
C ARG A 69 7.89 2.04 -13.63
N TRP A 70 6.81 1.56 -13.02
CA TRP A 70 6.88 0.35 -12.19
C TRP A 70 7.42 -0.87 -12.95
N ALA A 71 6.95 -1.07 -14.18
CA ALA A 71 7.35 -2.22 -14.97
C ALA A 71 8.86 -2.25 -15.27
N GLU A 72 9.46 -1.08 -15.45
CA GLU A 72 10.88 -0.94 -15.83
C GLU A 72 11.80 -0.85 -14.60
N GLU A 73 11.37 -0.15 -13.54
CA GLU A 73 12.28 0.24 -12.45
C GLU A 73 12.10 -0.61 -11.18
N PHE A 74 10.92 -1.20 -10.95
CA PHE A 74 10.66 -1.80 -9.66
C PHE A 74 11.47 -3.07 -9.38
N PRO A 75 11.62 -4.04 -10.31
CA PRO A 75 12.46 -5.20 -10.08
C PRO A 75 13.93 -4.83 -9.80
N GLY A 76 14.46 -3.81 -10.50
CA GLY A 76 15.80 -3.28 -10.27
C GLY A 76 15.96 -2.69 -8.87
N LEU A 77 15.00 -1.88 -8.42
CA LEU A 77 14.96 -1.31 -7.08
C LEU A 77 14.99 -2.41 -6.00
N ILE A 78 14.18 -3.47 -6.16
CA ILE A 78 14.13 -4.56 -5.18
C ILE A 78 15.44 -5.35 -5.13
N ARG A 79 16.09 -5.63 -6.25
CA ARG A 79 17.42 -6.26 -6.26
C ARG A 79 18.44 -5.45 -5.45
N THR A 80 18.44 -4.14 -5.61
CA THR A 80 19.32 -3.23 -4.88
C THR A 80 19.01 -3.23 -3.37
N ILE A 81 17.74 -3.18 -3.00
CA ILE A 81 17.31 -3.23 -1.60
C ILE A 81 17.68 -4.57 -0.95
N LEU A 82 17.48 -5.69 -1.66
CA LEU A 82 17.88 -7.02 -1.17
C LEU A 82 19.38 -7.07 -0.83
N THR A 83 20.25 -6.42 -1.64
CA THR A 83 21.68 -6.30 -1.33
C THR A 83 21.92 -5.59 0.02
N GLY A 84 21.18 -4.52 0.29
CA GLY A 84 21.30 -3.80 1.56
C GLY A 84 20.78 -4.60 2.76
N VAL A 85 19.65 -5.29 2.59
CA VAL A 85 19.05 -6.14 3.63
C VAL A 85 19.95 -7.32 3.98
N GLU A 86 20.49 -7.99 2.95
CA GLU A 86 21.44 -9.10 3.08
C GLU A 86 22.72 -8.66 3.82
N ALA A 87 23.31 -7.52 3.42
CA ALA A 87 24.51 -6.97 4.08
C ALA A 87 24.26 -6.60 5.55
N ALA A 88 23.05 -6.23 5.93
CA ALA A 88 22.68 -5.93 7.30
C ALA A 88 22.33 -7.17 8.14
N GLY A 89 22.10 -8.34 7.51
CA GLY A 89 21.53 -9.52 8.15
C GLY A 89 20.11 -9.28 8.69
N ALA A 90 19.37 -8.37 8.06
CA ALA A 90 18.06 -7.93 8.52
C ALA A 90 16.92 -8.80 7.93
N LYS A 91 15.74 -8.73 8.54
CA LYS A 91 14.50 -9.21 7.94
C LYS A 91 13.91 -8.15 7.00
N LEU A 92 13.37 -8.58 5.87
CA LEU A 92 12.62 -7.74 4.93
C LEU A 92 11.12 -7.91 5.10
N VAL A 93 10.40 -6.80 5.24
CA VAL A 93 8.94 -6.73 5.13
C VAL A 93 8.59 -5.86 3.93
N MET A 94 8.02 -6.46 2.89
CA MET A 94 7.62 -5.75 1.68
C MET A 94 6.17 -5.26 1.79
N ALA A 95 5.95 -3.96 1.63
CA ALA A 95 4.61 -3.41 1.39
C ALA A 95 4.22 -3.66 -0.08
N ASP A 96 3.29 -4.57 -0.29
CA ASP A 96 2.87 -5.06 -1.60
C ASP A 96 1.37 -4.82 -1.86
N ASN A 97 0.90 -5.20 -3.04
CA ASN A 97 -0.49 -5.10 -3.46
C ASN A 97 -1.00 -6.39 -4.12
N LEU A 98 -2.23 -6.34 -4.62
CA LEU A 98 -2.95 -7.50 -5.15
C LEU A 98 -2.80 -7.66 -6.69
N TYR A 99 -1.94 -6.88 -7.35
CA TYR A 99 -1.85 -6.87 -8.82
C TYR A 99 -1.34 -8.18 -9.42
N VAL A 100 -0.64 -8.98 -8.64
CA VAL A 100 -0.09 -10.29 -9.06
C VAL A 100 -1.18 -11.27 -9.51
N TYR A 101 -2.38 -11.17 -8.94
CA TYR A 101 -3.47 -12.09 -9.25
C TYR A 101 -4.15 -11.79 -10.59
N GLY A 102 -4.11 -10.53 -11.06
CA GLY A 102 -4.90 -10.12 -12.21
C GLY A 102 -6.41 -10.09 -11.91
N PRO A 103 -7.27 -10.26 -12.93
CA PRO A 103 -8.70 -10.40 -12.72
C PRO A 103 -9.04 -11.74 -12.03
N VAL A 104 -9.79 -11.67 -10.93
CA VAL A 104 -10.24 -12.84 -10.15
C VAL A 104 -11.76 -12.84 -10.07
N ASP A 105 -12.36 -14.00 -10.18
CA ASP A 105 -13.79 -14.21 -9.92
C ASP A 105 -13.94 -14.71 -8.47
N GLY A 106 -14.57 -13.90 -7.62
CA GLY A 106 -14.72 -14.16 -6.18
C GLY A 106 -13.70 -13.44 -5.30
N HIS A 107 -13.50 -13.96 -4.09
CA HIS A 107 -12.55 -13.39 -3.13
C HIS A 107 -11.11 -13.78 -3.47
N MET A 108 -10.20 -12.84 -3.34
CA MET A 108 -8.77 -13.11 -3.50
C MET A 108 -8.20 -13.68 -2.21
N THR A 109 -7.51 -14.82 -2.34
CA THR A 109 -6.74 -15.47 -1.26
C THR A 109 -5.26 -15.55 -1.65
N GLU A 110 -4.39 -15.76 -0.69
CA GLU A 110 -2.94 -15.85 -0.92
C GLU A 110 -2.52 -17.07 -1.75
N ASP A 111 -3.38 -18.10 -1.81
CA ASP A 111 -3.12 -19.34 -2.56
C ASP A 111 -3.41 -19.21 -4.07
N LEU A 112 -3.98 -18.09 -4.50
CA LEU A 112 -4.23 -17.84 -5.91
C LEU A 112 -2.93 -17.75 -6.72
N PRO A 113 -2.91 -18.26 -7.96
CA PRO A 113 -1.73 -18.18 -8.81
C PRO A 113 -1.47 -16.72 -9.24
N HIS A 114 -0.21 -16.39 -9.49
CA HIS A 114 0.19 -15.14 -10.12
C HIS A 114 -0.23 -15.13 -11.60
N ALA A 115 -1.47 -14.74 -11.87
CA ALA A 115 -2.10 -14.81 -13.20
C ALA A 115 -2.17 -13.46 -13.91
N ALA A 116 -1.49 -12.42 -13.41
CA ALA A 116 -1.54 -11.10 -14.00
C ALA A 116 -0.91 -11.06 -15.40
N THR A 117 -1.66 -10.50 -16.34
CA THR A 117 -1.22 -10.29 -17.74
C THR A 117 -0.79 -8.87 -18.04
N THR A 118 -1.07 -7.92 -17.13
CA THR A 118 -0.67 -6.52 -17.26
C THR A 118 0.83 -6.33 -16.99
N ARG A 119 1.42 -5.24 -17.51
CA ARG A 119 2.85 -4.94 -17.27
C ARG A 119 3.14 -4.79 -15.78
N LYS A 120 2.29 -4.04 -15.05
CA LYS A 120 2.46 -3.81 -13.60
C LYS A 120 2.26 -5.06 -12.78
N GLY A 121 1.28 -5.89 -13.14
CA GLY A 121 1.05 -7.16 -12.46
C GLY A 121 2.21 -8.14 -12.64
N ARG A 122 2.79 -8.23 -13.86
CA ARG A 122 3.98 -9.04 -14.11
C ARG A 122 5.21 -8.51 -13.35
N ALA A 123 5.40 -7.19 -13.29
CA ALA A 123 6.48 -6.61 -12.51
C ALA A 123 6.35 -6.93 -11.01
N ARG A 124 5.12 -6.94 -10.47
CA ARG A 124 4.88 -7.37 -9.08
C ARG A 124 5.15 -8.86 -8.89
N ALA A 125 4.76 -9.72 -9.83
CA ALA A 125 5.08 -11.14 -9.78
C ALA A 125 6.60 -11.39 -9.81
N GLU A 126 7.36 -10.63 -10.62
CA GLU A 126 8.83 -10.68 -10.64
C GLU A 126 9.41 -10.23 -9.29
N VAL A 127 8.89 -9.17 -8.70
CA VAL A 127 9.31 -8.69 -7.37
C VAL A 127 9.07 -9.75 -6.29
N ASP A 128 7.90 -10.38 -6.29
CA ASP A 128 7.57 -11.47 -5.38
C ASP A 128 8.59 -12.61 -5.49
N GLU A 129 8.89 -13.04 -6.73
CA GLU A 129 9.82 -14.13 -6.98
C GLU A 129 11.23 -13.78 -6.50
N LEU A 130 11.71 -12.55 -6.77
CA LEU A 130 13.01 -12.07 -6.27
C LEU A 130 13.11 -12.14 -4.74
N ILE A 131 12.06 -11.74 -4.03
CA ILE A 131 12.02 -11.73 -2.55
C ILE A 131 11.96 -13.16 -2.01
N LEU A 132 11.09 -14.00 -2.57
CA LEU A 132 10.93 -15.39 -2.14
C LEU A 132 12.18 -16.24 -2.46
N ASP A 133 12.85 -16.00 -3.58
CA ASP A 133 14.12 -16.63 -3.92
C ASP A 133 15.23 -16.26 -2.95
N ALA A 134 15.31 -14.98 -2.57
CA ALA A 134 16.26 -14.52 -1.56
C ALA A 134 16.01 -15.19 -0.20
N HIS A 135 14.72 -15.39 0.15
CA HIS A 135 14.35 -16.11 1.37
C HIS A 135 14.66 -17.61 1.28
N ARG A 136 14.21 -18.28 0.22
CA ARG A 136 14.43 -19.74 0.02
C ARG A 136 15.91 -20.11 -0.02
N SER A 137 16.75 -19.23 -0.56
CA SER A 137 18.21 -19.40 -0.59
C SER A 137 18.92 -19.08 0.73
N GLY A 138 18.17 -18.65 1.76
CA GLY A 138 18.72 -18.31 3.06
C GLY A 138 19.51 -17.01 3.12
N ARG A 139 19.49 -16.20 2.05
CA ARG A 139 20.18 -14.90 2.01
C ARG A 139 19.50 -13.84 2.88
N VAL A 140 18.17 -13.86 2.94
CA VAL A 140 17.36 -12.91 3.72
C VAL A 140 16.17 -13.63 4.36
N HIS A 141 15.78 -13.24 5.55
CA HIS A 141 14.43 -13.51 6.05
C HIS A 141 13.48 -12.49 5.44
N ALA A 142 12.39 -12.95 4.79
CA ALA A 142 11.49 -12.03 4.10
C ALA A 142 10.03 -12.45 4.17
N THR A 143 9.14 -11.46 4.20
CA THR A 143 7.68 -11.62 4.11
C THR A 143 7.09 -10.43 3.34
N MET A 144 5.88 -10.60 2.83
CA MET A 144 5.17 -9.56 2.07
C MET A 144 3.78 -9.34 2.64
N GLY A 145 3.40 -8.08 2.88
CA GLY A 145 2.04 -7.69 3.24
C GLY A 145 1.34 -7.04 2.06
N ARG A 146 0.29 -7.69 1.55
CA ARG A 146 -0.51 -7.21 0.42
C ARG A 146 -1.74 -6.47 0.89
N ALA A 147 -1.85 -5.21 0.50
CA ALA A 147 -3.03 -4.40 0.72
C ALA A 147 -3.76 -4.12 -0.60
N SER A 148 -5.06 -3.93 -0.53
CA SER A 148 -5.88 -3.39 -1.61
C SER A 148 -5.63 -1.88 -1.78
N ASP A 149 -6.42 -1.21 -2.65
CA ASP A 149 -6.47 0.24 -2.73
C ASP A 149 -6.76 0.84 -1.34
N TYR A 150 -6.17 1.98 -1.02
CA TYR A 150 -6.20 2.49 0.34
C TYR A 150 -6.48 3.99 0.45
N TYR A 151 -6.91 4.40 1.65
CA TYR A 151 -7.12 5.77 2.08
C TYR A 151 -6.56 5.97 3.50
N GLY A 152 -6.50 7.20 3.96
CA GLY A 152 -6.07 7.50 5.33
C GLY A 152 -5.27 8.79 5.42
N PRO A 153 -4.89 9.21 6.64
CA PRO A 153 -3.98 10.31 6.89
C PRO A 153 -2.67 10.15 6.10
N GLY A 154 -2.22 11.21 5.42
CA GLY A 154 -1.02 11.15 4.57
C GLY A 154 -1.23 10.51 3.18
N GLY A 155 -2.41 10.00 2.88
CA GLY A 155 -2.75 9.34 1.61
C GLY A 155 -3.00 10.30 0.45
N VAL A 156 -2.08 11.25 0.18
CA VAL A 156 -2.24 12.27 -0.88
C VAL A 156 -2.03 11.75 -2.30
N ASN A 157 -1.32 10.64 -2.45
CA ASN A 157 -1.03 10.01 -3.75
C ASN A 157 -1.83 8.72 -3.96
N THR A 158 -3.02 8.61 -3.36
CA THR A 158 -3.89 7.45 -3.49
C THR A 158 -5.04 7.74 -4.46
N THR A 159 -5.63 6.67 -4.99
CA THR A 159 -6.80 6.77 -5.86
C THR A 159 -7.97 7.46 -5.14
N TYR A 160 -8.13 7.21 -3.85
CA TYR A 160 -9.25 7.69 -3.03
C TYR A 160 -8.90 8.89 -2.13
N GLY A 161 -7.68 9.44 -2.23
CA GLY A 161 -7.25 10.58 -1.42
C GLY A 161 -7.84 11.92 -1.90
N PRO A 162 -7.14 12.66 -2.79
CA PRO A 162 -7.57 14.01 -3.20
C PRO A 162 -8.90 14.03 -3.96
N THR A 163 -9.20 12.99 -4.76
CA THR A 163 -10.42 12.91 -5.56
C THR A 163 -11.69 12.81 -4.72
N ILE A 164 -11.57 12.35 -3.47
CA ILE A 164 -12.68 12.24 -2.53
C ILE A 164 -12.52 13.28 -1.42
N PHE A 165 -11.49 13.18 -0.59
CA PHE A 165 -11.40 13.96 0.66
C PHE A 165 -11.11 15.44 0.43
N ALA A 166 -10.08 15.78 -0.39
CA ALA A 166 -9.80 17.17 -0.71
C ALA A 166 -10.93 17.79 -1.52
N ALA A 167 -11.55 17.05 -2.45
CA ALA A 167 -12.70 17.52 -3.21
C ALA A 167 -13.90 17.80 -2.30
N ALA A 168 -14.20 16.90 -1.36
CA ALA A 168 -15.30 17.05 -0.43
C ALA A 168 -15.14 18.32 0.45
N LEU A 169 -13.95 18.53 1.02
CA LEU A 169 -13.65 19.71 1.84
C LEU A 169 -13.67 21.03 1.04
N ALA A 170 -13.35 20.97 -0.25
CA ALA A 170 -13.42 22.11 -1.15
C ALA A 170 -14.82 22.38 -1.74
N GLY A 171 -15.86 21.66 -1.29
CA GLY A 171 -17.22 21.76 -1.85
C GLY A 171 -17.34 21.31 -3.32
N LYS A 172 -16.36 20.53 -3.81
CA LYS A 172 -16.34 20.00 -5.17
C LYS A 172 -16.95 18.60 -5.19
N THR A 173 -17.21 18.09 -6.41
CA THR A 173 -17.71 16.72 -6.58
C THR A 173 -16.66 15.68 -6.13
N ALA A 174 -16.97 14.90 -5.10
CA ALA A 174 -16.17 13.75 -4.71
C ALA A 174 -16.38 12.61 -5.74
N ARG A 175 -15.28 12.05 -6.24
CA ARG A 175 -15.32 11.05 -7.30
C ARG A 175 -14.70 9.74 -6.86
N TRP A 176 -15.51 8.68 -6.98
CA TRP A 176 -15.05 7.31 -6.91
C TRP A 176 -14.55 6.87 -8.29
N VAL A 177 -13.37 6.27 -8.35
CA VAL A 177 -12.81 5.77 -9.61
C VAL A 177 -13.29 4.34 -9.82
N GLY A 178 -14.21 4.15 -10.73
CA GLY A 178 -14.79 2.86 -11.05
C GLY A 178 -16.31 2.83 -10.94
N ASP A 179 -16.86 1.63 -10.93
CA ASP A 179 -18.29 1.37 -10.72
C ASP A 179 -18.62 1.61 -9.23
N LEU A 180 -19.69 2.38 -8.99
CA LEU A 180 -20.12 2.74 -7.64
C LEU A 180 -20.78 1.59 -6.87
N ASP A 181 -21.19 0.56 -7.56
CA ASP A 181 -22.03 -0.51 -6.99
C ASP A 181 -21.27 -1.84 -6.82
N GLN A 182 -19.98 -1.88 -7.26
CA GLN A 182 -19.14 -3.05 -7.04
C GLN A 182 -18.50 -3.04 -5.66
N PRO A 183 -18.54 -4.16 -4.91
CA PRO A 183 -17.85 -4.26 -3.64
C PRO A 183 -16.32 -4.22 -3.84
N HIS A 184 -15.65 -3.45 -3.01
CA HIS A 184 -14.21 -3.24 -3.07
C HIS A 184 -13.62 -3.24 -1.66
N THR A 185 -12.56 -3.98 -1.42
CA THR A 185 -11.77 -3.86 -0.21
C THR A 185 -11.00 -2.56 -0.27
N VAL A 186 -11.30 -1.63 0.62
CA VAL A 186 -10.59 -0.35 0.76
C VAL A 186 -9.87 -0.34 2.09
N ALA A 187 -8.56 -0.45 2.06
CA ALA A 187 -7.75 -0.55 3.26
C ALA A 187 -7.48 0.84 3.89
N TYR A 188 -7.38 0.89 5.21
CA TYR A 188 -7.02 2.11 5.92
C TYR A 188 -5.52 2.12 6.22
N LEU A 189 -4.83 3.23 5.93
CA LEU A 189 -3.36 3.32 6.03
C LEU A 189 -2.79 2.90 7.40
N PRO A 190 -3.34 3.33 8.54
CA PRO A 190 -2.88 2.84 9.84
C PRO A 190 -3.04 1.33 10.04
N ASP A 191 -4.12 0.71 9.54
CA ASP A 191 -4.32 -0.74 9.63
C ASP A 191 -3.31 -1.50 8.77
N ILE A 192 -3.00 -0.97 7.56
CA ILE A 192 -1.90 -1.50 6.72
C ILE A 192 -0.58 -1.46 7.51
N ALA A 193 -0.28 -0.35 8.17
CA ALA A 193 0.95 -0.20 8.94
C ALA A 193 1.00 -1.18 10.11
N ALA A 194 -0.10 -1.33 10.85
CA ALA A 194 -0.20 -2.29 11.95
C ALA A 194 0.04 -3.73 11.47
N GLY A 195 -0.55 -4.10 10.34
CA GLY A 195 -0.32 -5.41 9.72
C GLY A 195 1.12 -5.63 9.29
N LEU A 196 1.74 -4.65 8.61
CA LEU A 196 3.16 -4.73 8.21
C LEU A 196 4.10 -4.83 9.41
N VAL A 197 3.86 -4.06 10.47
CA VAL A 197 4.67 -4.12 11.70
C VAL A 197 4.50 -5.47 12.39
N THR A 198 3.28 -6.02 12.47
CA THR A 198 3.04 -7.38 12.96
C THR A 198 3.84 -8.42 12.18
N LEU A 199 3.87 -8.34 10.84
CA LEU A 199 4.70 -9.23 10.01
C LEU A 199 6.20 -9.08 10.33
N GLY A 200 6.66 -7.87 10.63
CA GLY A 200 8.05 -7.61 11.00
C GLY A 200 8.46 -8.23 12.34
N GLU A 201 7.56 -8.24 13.30
CA GLU A 201 7.76 -8.76 14.64
C GLU A 201 7.66 -10.29 14.74
N ARG A 202 7.13 -10.96 13.70
CA ARG A 202 6.78 -12.39 13.71
C ARG A 202 7.67 -13.20 12.77
N ALA A 203 8.50 -14.09 13.30
CA ALA A 203 9.33 -14.99 12.50
C ALA A 203 8.51 -16.03 11.72
N ASP A 204 7.35 -16.43 12.25
CA ASP A 204 6.41 -17.34 11.59
C ASP A 204 5.65 -16.72 10.40
N ALA A 205 5.87 -15.41 10.14
CA ALA A 205 5.37 -14.74 8.95
C ALA A 205 6.23 -14.95 7.70
N ASP A 206 7.47 -15.42 7.86
CA ASP A 206 8.47 -15.47 6.80
C ASP A 206 8.15 -16.46 5.68
N GLY A 207 8.70 -16.22 4.52
CA GLY A 207 8.65 -17.12 3.37
C GLY A 207 7.36 -17.08 2.54
N ARG A 208 6.44 -16.12 2.81
CA ARG A 208 5.18 -16.01 2.08
C ARG A 208 4.60 -14.60 2.07
N SER A 209 3.56 -14.43 1.27
CA SER A 209 2.70 -13.25 1.28
C SER A 209 1.51 -13.42 2.21
N TRP A 210 1.01 -12.30 2.72
CA TRP A 210 -0.16 -12.21 3.57
C TRP A 210 -1.07 -11.08 3.10
N HIS A 211 -2.37 -11.33 3.00
CA HIS A 211 -3.31 -10.22 2.84
C HIS A 211 -3.45 -9.50 4.18
N LEU A 212 -3.21 -8.19 4.15
CA LEU A 212 -3.28 -7.38 5.35
C LEU A 212 -4.74 -7.15 5.76
N PRO A 213 -5.05 -7.20 7.07
CA PRO A 213 -6.40 -6.98 7.57
C PRO A 213 -6.98 -5.64 7.11
N ALA A 214 -8.24 -5.69 6.70
CA ALA A 214 -9.01 -4.51 6.31
C ALA A 214 -10.44 -4.63 6.84
N ALA A 215 -11.15 -3.49 6.90
CA ALA A 215 -12.58 -3.49 7.15
C ALA A 215 -13.33 -4.21 6.00
N GLU A 216 -14.56 -4.62 6.25
CA GLU A 216 -15.39 -5.31 5.26
C GLU A 216 -15.45 -4.54 3.93
N ALA A 217 -15.49 -5.29 2.83
CA ALA A 217 -15.58 -4.69 1.50
C ALA A 217 -16.83 -3.79 1.40
N ILE A 218 -16.65 -2.63 0.80
CA ILE A 218 -17.67 -1.58 0.71
C ILE A 218 -17.85 -1.14 -0.74
N THR A 219 -19.06 -0.77 -1.13
CA THR A 219 -19.30 -0.17 -2.45
C THR A 219 -18.88 1.30 -2.47
N GLY A 220 -18.52 1.82 -3.65
CA GLY A 220 -18.19 3.23 -3.81
C GLY A 220 -19.31 4.16 -3.35
N ARG A 221 -20.57 3.74 -3.54
CA ARG A 221 -21.76 4.46 -3.08
C ARG A 221 -21.79 4.56 -1.55
N GLN A 222 -21.68 3.43 -0.88
CA GLN A 222 -21.66 3.38 0.60
C GLN A 222 -20.49 4.19 1.17
N PHE A 223 -19.29 4.08 0.56
CA PHE A 223 -18.13 4.86 1.00
C PHE A 223 -18.37 6.38 0.88
N LEU A 224 -18.91 6.83 -0.26
CA LEU A 224 -19.22 8.25 -0.48
C LEU A 224 -20.36 8.75 0.42
N ASP A 225 -21.30 7.90 0.80
CA ASP A 225 -22.36 8.24 1.76
C ASP A 225 -21.79 8.45 3.17
N LEU A 226 -20.81 7.62 3.59
CA LEU A 226 -20.07 7.85 4.84
C LEU A 226 -19.26 9.16 4.81
N VAL A 227 -18.61 9.48 3.68
CA VAL A 227 -17.90 10.76 3.51
C VAL A 227 -18.88 11.93 3.62
N ARG A 228 -20.07 11.85 2.99
CA ARG A 228 -21.11 12.87 3.07
C ARG A 228 -21.57 13.08 4.51
N ALA A 229 -21.81 12.00 5.24
CA ALA A 229 -22.19 12.06 6.66
C ALA A 229 -21.11 12.74 7.53
N ALA A 230 -19.84 12.41 7.29
CA ALA A 230 -18.71 12.97 8.04
C ALA A 230 -18.39 14.44 7.70
N VAL A 231 -18.71 14.90 6.51
CA VAL A 231 -18.58 16.31 6.13
C VAL A 231 -19.68 17.18 6.76
N GLY A 232 -20.86 16.59 7.03
CA GLY A 232 -21.97 17.28 7.70
C GLY A 232 -22.76 18.23 6.78
N GLY A 233 -22.78 17.98 5.47
CA GLY A 233 -23.47 18.83 4.50
C GLY A 233 -23.76 18.15 3.18
N GLU A 234 -24.25 18.94 2.21
CA GLU A 234 -24.46 18.46 0.85
C GLU A 234 -23.11 18.17 0.18
N LEU A 235 -22.92 16.93 -0.27
CA LEU A 235 -21.77 16.51 -1.03
C LEU A 235 -22.21 15.97 -2.40
N LYS A 236 -21.76 16.61 -3.46
CA LYS A 236 -21.92 16.08 -4.83
C LYS A 236 -20.99 14.89 -5.01
N THR A 237 -21.54 13.75 -5.44
CA THR A 237 -20.79 12.52 -5.66
C THR A 237 -20.97 12.02 -7.08
N ALA A 238 -19.94 11.37 -7.64
CA ALA A 238 -20.00 10.77 -8.97
C ALA A 238 -19.02 9.60 -9.09
N GLY A 239 -19.37 8.63 -9.94
CA GLY A 239 -18.43 7.63 -10.42
C GLY A 239 -17.60 8.18 -11.59
N LEU A 240 -16.31 7.85 -11.63
CA LEU A 240 -15.48 8.09 -12.79
C LEU A 240 -15.35 6.78 -13.57
N GLY A 241 -16.18 6.66 -14.61
CA GLY A 241 -16.23 5.45 -15.44
C GLY A 241 -15.08 5.37 -16.47
N ARG A 242 -14.93 4.19 -17.09
CA ARG A 242 -13.83 3.87 -18.02
C ARG A 242 -13.73 4.83 -19.22
N GLY A 243 -14.84 5.33 -19.74
CA GLY A 243 -14.85 6.30 -20.85
C GLY A 243 -14.18 7.62 -20.44
N MET A 244 -14.54 8.16 -19.27
CA MET A 244 -13.96 9.38 -18.73
C MET A 244 -12.49 9.18 -18.37
N GLN A 245 -12.11 8.03 -17.79
CA GLN A 245 -10.73 7.68 -17.52
C GLN A 245 -9.88 7.71 -18.81
N ARG A 246 -10.38 7.13 -19.91
CA ARG A 246 -9.69 7.17 -21.20
C ARG A 246 -9.50 8.58 -21.72
N LEU A 247 -10.55 9.41 -21.62
CA LEU A 247 -10.49 10.80 -22.07
C LEU A 247 -9.47 11.62 -21.27
N ILE A 248 -9.51 11.53 -19.95
CA ILE A 248 -8.51 12.21 -19.07
C ILE A 248 -7.11 11.66 -19.32
N GLY A 249 -6.99 10.33 -19.53
CA GLY A 249 -5.74 9.64 -19.80
C GLY A 249 -5.02 10.09 -21.08
N LEU A 250 -5.68 10.78 -22.01
CA LEU A 250 -5.03 11.40 -23.17
C LEU A 250 -4.05 12.51 -22.75
N PHE A 251 -4.36 13.20 -21.65
CA PHE A 251 -3.60 14.35 -21.15
C PHE A 251 -2.88 14.10 -19.83
N ASN A 252 -3.23 13.02 -19.13
CA ASN A 252 -2.65 12.67 -17.84
C ASN A 252 -2.10 11.22 -17.87
N PRO A 253 -0.76 11.05 -17.91
CA PRO A 253 -0.13 9.72 -17.96
C PRO A 253 -0.52 8.81 -16.79
N THR A 254 -0.59 9.33 -15.56
CA THR A 254 -0.97 8.56 -14.37
C THR A 254 -2.39 8.00 -14.49
N VAL A 255 -3.34 8.83 -14.96
CA VAL A 255 -4.73 8.38 -15.19
C VAL A 255 -4.80 7.37 -16.34
N ARG A 256 -3.97 7.53 -17.39
CA ARG A 256 -3.87 6.56 -18.47
C ARG A 256 -3.44 5.18 -17.96
N GLU A 257 -2.46 5.15 -17.07
CA GLU A 257 -1.92 3.92 -16.47
C GLU A 257 -2.94 3.16 -15.60
N LEU A 258 -3.96 3.82 -15.05
CA LEU A 258 -5.07 3.15 -14.37
C LEU A 258 -5.86 2.21 -15.29
N GLY A 259 -5.75 2.39 -16.61
CA GLY A 259 -6.38 1.50 -17.59
C GLY A 259 -5.89 0.06 -17.52
N GLU A 260 -4.63 -0.20 -17.13
CA GLU A 260 -4.09 -1.55 -16.96
C GLU A 260 -4.76 -2.30 -15.81
N THR A 261 -5.12 -1.60 -14.74
CA THR A 261 -5.71 -2.17 -13.54
C THR A 261 -7.21 -1.90 -13.43
N TRP A 262 -7.86 -1.58 -14.56
CA TRP A 262 -9.28 -1.22 -14.56
C TRP A 262 -10.19 -2.35 -14.10
N TYR A 263 -9.76 -3.61 -14.26
CA TYR A 263 -10.49 -4.79 -13.77
C TYR A 263 -10.74 -4.77 -12.23
N GLN A 264 -9.98 -3.99 -11.48
CA GLN A 264 -10.21 -3.80 -10.05
C GLN A 264 -11.42 -2.91 -9.75
N ARG A 265 -11.94 -2.19 -10.76
CA ARG A 265 -12.88 -1.08 -10.63
C ARG A 265 -14.22 -1.32 -11.30
N ASP A 266 -14.34 -2.35 -12.15
CA ASP A 266 -15.56 -2.67 -12.90
C ASP A 266 -16.20 -4.00 -12.48
N ARG A 267 -15.70 -4.61 -11.41
CA ARG A 267 -16.18 -5.87 -10.83
C ARG A 267 -15.87 -5.93 -9.34
N PRO A 268 -16.39 -6.92 -8.60
CA PRO A 268 -15.98 -7.15 -7.21
C PRO A 268 -14.47 -7.29 -7.10
N PHE A 269 -13.89 -6.60 -6.13
CA PHE A 269 -12.45 -6.65 -5.82
C PHE A 269 -12.27 -6.80 -4.32
N VAL A 270 -12.39 -8.04 -3.84
CA VAL A 270 -12.47 -8.36 -2.42
C VAL A 270 -11.29 -9.24 -2.03
N ALA A 271 -10.48 -8.75 -1.09
CA ALA A 271 -9.38 -9.50 -0.49
C ALA A 271 -9.89 -10.24 0.75
N ASP A 272 -9.48 -11.50 0.90
CA ASP A 272 -9.71 -12.31 2.09
C ASP A 272 -8.44 -12.27 2.95
N ASP A 273 -8.55 -11.79 4.19
CA ASP A 273 -7.47 -11.70 5.17
C ASP A 273 -7.53 -12.79 6.24
N SER A 274 -8.33 -13.82 6.03
CA SER A 274 -8.59 -14.88 7.01
C SER A 274 -7.32 -15.67 7.39
N ALA A 275 -6.39 -15.84 6.45
CA ALA A 275 -5.11 -16.49 6.72
C ALA A 275 -4.25 -15.69 7.71
N PHE A 276 -4.22 -14.35 7.57
CA PHE A 276 -3.53 -13.45 8.50
C PHE A 276 -4.14 -13.56 9.91
N ARG A 277 -5.48 -13.42 10.02
CA ARG A 277 -6.19 -13.51 11.31
C ARG A 277 -6.02 -14.87 11.98
N LYS A 278 -6.00 -15.94 11.21
CA LYS A 278 -5.77 -17.28 11.73
C LYS A 278 -4.34 -17.47 12.28
N ALA A 279 -3.35 -16.89 11.60
CA ALA A 279 -1.94 -17.04 11.98
C ALA A 279 -1.55 -16.14 13.17
N PHE A 280 -2.04 -14.91 13.21
CA PHE A 280 -1.56 -13.89 14.14
C PHE A 280 -2.60 -13.47 15.18
N GLY A 281 -3.79 -14.05 15.14
CA GLY A 281 -4.89 -13.77 16.05
C GLY A 281 -5.83 -12.67 15.57
N PRO A 282 -6.84 -12.33 16.38
CA PRO A 282 -7.78 -11.27 16.04
C PRO A 282 -7.06 -9.93 15.92
N VAL A 283 -7.28 -9.26 14.81
CA VAL A 283 -6.76 -7.91 14.55
C VAL A 283 -7.96 -6.96 14.54
N GLU A 284 -7.92 -5.96 15.39
CA GLU A 284 -8.85 -4.85 15.31
C GLU A 284 -8.55 -4.05 14.03
N VAL A 285 -9.57 -3.83 13.23
CA VAL A 285 -9.49 -2.97 12.04
C VAL A 285 -10.40 -1.78 12.24
N THR A 286 -9.96 -0.64 11.74
CA THR A 286 -10.70 0.62 11.88
C THR A 286 -11.98 0.58 11.02
N PRO A 287 -13.18 0.76 11.59
CA PRO A 287 -14.40 0.89 10.80
C PRO A 287 -14.30 2.05 9.79
N HIS A 288 -14.87 1.87 8.59
CA HIS A 288 -14.79 2.89 7.54
C HIS A 288 -15.22 4.28 7.99
N ALA A 289 -16.27 4.39 8.81
CA ALA A 289 -16.76 5.67 9.32
C ALA A 289 -15.69 6.41 10.14
N GLU A 290 -14.98 5.70 11.01
CA GLU A 290 -13.91 6.25 11.84
C GLU A 290 -12.69 6.63 11.00
N GLY A 291 -12.24 5.74 10.12
CA GLY A 291 -11.12 6.01 9.22
C GLY A 291 -11.38 7.20 8.29
N ILE A 292 -12.61 7.35 7.78
CA ILE A 292 -13.04 8.48 6.97
C ILE A 292 -13.00 9.77 7.78
N ALA A 293 -13.55 9.78 9.00
CA ALA A 293 -13.51 10.96 9.86
C ALA A 293 -12.07 11.41 10.16
N ALA A 294 -11.21 10.48 10.57
CA ALA A 294 -9.80 10.76 10.81
C ALA A 294 -9.05 11.27 9.55
N THR A 295 -9.40 10.74 8.38
CA THR A 295 -8.82 11.19 7.11
C THR A 295 -9.25 12.62 6.78
N LEU A 296 -10.54 12.95 6.93
CA LEU A 296 -11.04 14.32 6.73
C LEU A 296 -10.36 15.30 7.68
N ASP A 297 -10.19 14.93 8.95
CA ASP A 297 -9.52 15.77 9.95
C ASP A 297 -8.04 15.98 9.59
N TRP A 298 -7.38 14.98 9.06
CA TRP A 298 -6.02 15.14 8.55
C TRP A 298 -5.98 16.13 7.37
N TYR A 299 -6.88 15.98 6.39
CA TYR A 299 -6.96 16.89 5.24
C TYR A 299 -7.29 18.32 5.68
N ARG A 300 -8.18 18.54 6.67
CA ARG A 300 -8.47 19.89 7.22
C ARG A 300 -7.23 20.55 7.82
N ARG A 301 -6.41 19.79 8.55
CA ARG A 301 -5.19 20.30 9.20
C ARG A 301 -4.05 20.55 8.21
N ASN A 302 -4.04 19.88 7.07
CA ASN A 302 -2.96 19.94 6.08
C ASN A 302 -3.42 20.58 4.75
N ALA A 303 -4.60 21.20 4.72
CA ALA A 303 -5.09 22.01 3.60
C ALA A 303 -4.51 23.44 3.72
N GLY A 304 -3.20 23.58 3.46
CA GLY A 304 -2.48 24.85 3.40
C GLY A 304 -1.67 24.93 2.12
#